data_f5b54fd120e7f84cb53413ed895238b7
#
_entry.id   f5b54fd120e7f84cb53413ed895238b7
#
_cell.length_a   1.000
_cell.length_b   1.000
_cell.length_c   1.000
_cell.angle_alpha   90.00
_cell.angle_beta   90.00
_cell.angle_gamma   90.00
#
_symmetry.space_group_name_H-M   'P 1'
#
loop_
_entity.id
_entity.type
_entity.pdbx_description
1 polymer ?
#
loop_
_entity_poly.entity_id
_entity_poly.type
_entity_poly.pdbx_seq_one_letter_code
_entity_poly.pdbx_strand_id
1 'polypeptide(L)'
;MATIAVVGRGVVGQRVSRRLPTVLERASVVDHDPRVGRPLPSHVDVVVLAHGGPHAEVAQHLLERGVAVVSVSDDLDDVRSMVDLDDLARSRGMPLVVGAGMEPGLTGLLARMLVSKLARCDEIHLAIHGTAGPSCARQHHRALRGRAIGFHDGEWVQPPAGSGRELCWFPEPVGPYDCYRAELASPTLLNHAFPDVDRISARVSANRRDRLTAWLPMLSPPHREGGVGAVRVEVRGTDDAGARVTSIVGIAELVGTAASATASAFAVEAVMGRLSGGVHRAGDASLDTFGLLRTVSQLGVRLQEFTGVPSTQRISANP
;
A
#
# COMPACT_ATOMS: atom_id res chain seq x y z
N MET A 1 -4.85 0.15 -29.09
CA MET A 1 -5.52 -0.45 -27.91
C MET A 1 -4.41 -0.88 -26.98
N ALA A 2 -4.38 -0.34 -25.76
CA ALA A 2 -3.30 -0.65 -24.82
C ALA A 2 -3.39 -2.09 -24.31
N THR A 3 -2.25 -2.74 -24.11
CA THR A 3 -2.16 -4.10 -23.57
C THR A 3 -1.56 -4.06 -22.18
N ILE A 4 -2.28 -4.59 -21.20
CA ILE A 4 -1.84 -4.71 -19.80
C ILE A 4 -1.62 -6.18 -19.49
N ALA A 5 -0.44 -6.54 -19.06
CA ALA A 5 -0.20 -7.88 -18.53
C ALA A 5 -0.26 -7.87 -16.99
N VAL A 6 -1.04 -8.78 -16.41
CA VAL A 6 -1.09 -9.00 -14.97
C VAL A 6 -0.30 -10.25 -14.64
N VAL A 7 0.85 -10.06 -13.99
CA VAL A 7 1.77 -11.14 -13.63
C VAL A 7 1.47 -11.60 -12.21
N GLY A 8 0.88 -12.78 -12.11
CA GLY A 8 0.49 -13.41 -10.84
C GLY A 8 -0.99 -13.79 -10.81
N ARG A 9 -1.26 -15.05 -10.50
CA ARG A 9 -2.61 -15.62 -10.40
C ARG A 9 -3.09 -15.82 -8.96
N GLY A 10 -2.53 -15.05 -8.04
CA GLY A 10 -2.95 -14.98 -6.65
C GLY A 10 -4.20 -14.11 -6.47
N VAL A 11 -4.56 -13.88 -5.20
CA VAL A 11 -5.76 -13.13 -4.80
C VAL A 11 -5.80 -11.73 -5.43
N VAL A 12 -4.67 -11.02 -5.39
CA VAL A 12 -4.59 -9.65 -5.93
C VAL A 12 -4.61 -9.67 -7.46
N GLY A 13 -3.76 -10.48 -8.11
CA GLY A 13 -3.67 -10.52 -9.57
C GLY A 13 -4.98 -10.87 -10.25
N GLN A 14 -5.68 -11.91 -9.78
CA GLN A 14 -7.00 -12.26 -10.32
C GLN A 14 -8.03 -11.14 -10.17
N ARG A 15 -7.98 -10.38 -9.05
CA ARG A 15 -8.89 -9.25 -8.86
C ARG A 15 -8.51 -8.05 -9.74
N VAL A 16 -7.23 -7.79 -9.97
CA VAL A 16 -6.76 -6.77 -10.92
C VAL A 16 -7.29 -7.10 -12.32
N SER A 17 -7.08 -8.33 -12.80
CA SER A 17 -7.52 -8.74 -14.14
C SER A 17 -9.04 -8.60 -14.35
N ARG A 18 -9.83 -8.84 -13.31
CA ARG A 18 -11.29 -8.69 -13.40
C ARG A 18 -11.76 -7.24 -13.32
N ARG A 19 -11.00 -6.36 -12.63
CA ARG A 19 -11.38 -4.98 -12.37
C ARG A 19 -10.91 -4.00 -13.42
N LEU A 20 -9.72 -4.18 -13.97
CA LEU A 20 -9.20 -3.29 -15.00
C LEU A 20 -10.18 -3.04 -16.15
N PRO A 21 -10.84 -4.07 -16.72
CA PRO A 21 -11.81 -3.86 -17.81
C PRO A 21 -13.01 -3.01 -17.42
N THR A 22 -13.35 -2.90 -16.12
CA THR A 22 -14.52 -2.10 -15.66
C THR A 22 -14.22 -0.61 -15.61
N VAL A 23 -12.95 -0.21 -15.60
CA VAL A 23 -12.51 1.20 -15.55
C VAL A 23 -11.69 1.60 -16.78
N LEU A 24 -11.35 0.65 -17.66
CA LEU A 24 -10.55 0.87 -18.85
C LEU A 24 -11.08 0.03 -20.03
N GLU A 25 -12.19 0.46 -20.62
CA GLU A 25 -12.93 -0.28 -21.65
C GLU A 25 -12.11 -0.60 -22.92
N ARG A 26 -11.09 0.21 -23.22
CA ARG A 26 -10.29 0.09 -24.44
C ARG A 26 -8.91 -0.52 -24.22
N ALA A 27 -8.74 -1.34 -23.18
CA ALA A 27 -7.50 -2.07 -22.94
C ALA A 27 -7.71 -3.58 -23.06
N SER A 28 -6.68 -4.27 -23.55
CA SER A 28 -6.59 -5.72 -23.47
C SER A 28 -5.88 -6.11 -22.18
N VAL A 29 -6.49 -6.95 -21.36
CA VAL A 29 -5.88 -7.46 -20.13
C VAL A 29 -5.50 -8.92 -20.33
N VAL A 30 -4.22 -9.25 -20.12
CA VAL A 30 -3.66 -10.58 -20.29
C VAL A 30 -3.13 -11.11 -18.96
N ASP A 31 -3.65 -12.25 -18.53
CA ASP A 31 -3.16 -12.95 -17.35
C ASP A 31 -1.86 -13.71 -17.67
N HIS A 32 -0.86 -13.53 -16.80
CA HIS A 32 0.39 -14.26 -16.89
C HIS A 32 0.71 -14.96 -15.57
N ASP A 33 0.94 -16.28 -15.62
CA ASP A 33 1.42 -17.06 -14.48
C ASP A 33 2.95 -17.23 -14.59
N PRO A 34 3.74 -16.57 -13.74
CA PRO A 34 5.20 -16.65 -13.81
C PRO A 34 5.75 -18.08 -13.57
N ARG A 35 4.93 -18.97 -12.98
CA ARG A 35 5.32 -20.36 -12.71
C ARG A 35 5.25 -21.26 -13.94
N VAL A 36 4.56 -20.82 -14.99
CA VAL A 36 4.34 -21.64 -16.21
C VAL A 36 5.45 -21.48 -17.26
N GLY A 37 6.38 -20.54 -17.04
CA GLY A 37 7.54 -20.33 -17.92
C GLY A 37 7.20 -19.82 -19.32
N ARG A 38 5.97 -19.35 -19.57
CA ARG A 38 5.60 -18.72 -20.85
C ARG A 38 6.16 -17.29 -20.89
N PRO A 39 6.63 -16.79 -22.03
CA PRO A 39 7.03 -15.40 -22.14
C PRO A 39 5.81 -14.47 -22.07
N LEU A 40 6.04 -13.23 -21.63
CA LEU A 40 5.05 -12.16 -21.79
C LEU A 40 4.76 -11.91 -23.27
N PRO A 41 3.56 -11.40 -23.63
CA PRO A 41 3.28 -10.99 -24.99
C PRO A 41 4.35 -10.03 -25.53
N SER A 42 4.60 -10.07 -26.84
CA SER A 42 5.63 -9.23 -27.48
C SER A 42 5.34 -7.73 -27.35
N HIS A 43 4.06 -7.37 -27.32
CA HIS A 43 3.59 -5.99 -27.16
C HIS A 43 2.78 -5.88 -25.86
N VAL A 44 3.37 -5.25 -24.87
CA VAL A 44 2.76 -4.94 -23.57
C VAL A 44 3.15 -3.51 -23.23
N ASP A 45 2.17 -2.67 -22.92
CA ASP A 45 2.40 -1.27 -22.54
C ASP A 45 2.62 -1.13 -21.04
N VAL A 46 1.88 -1.89 -20.24
CA VAL A 46 1.96 -1.86 -18.77
C VAL A 46 1.97 -3.28 -18.22
N VAL A 47 2.84 -3.53 -17.25
CA VAL A 47 2.86 -4.78 -16.48
C VAL A 47 2.50 -4.50 -15.02
N VAL A 48 1.48 -5.20 -14.52
CA VAL A 48 1.15 -5.21 -13.08
C VAL A 48 1.75 -6.46 -12.45
N LEU A 49 2.77 -6.28 -11.61
CA LEU A 49 3.41 -7.35 -10.86
C LEU A 49 2.62 -7.61 -9.57
N ALA A 50 1.88 -8.74 -9.54
CA ALA A 50 0.97 -9.12 -8.45
C ALA A 50 1.21 -10.56 -7.97
N HIS A 51 2.45 -11.03 -8.05
CA HIS A 51 2.88 -12.33 -7.51
C HIS A 51 3.61 -12.16 -6.17
N GLY A 52 3.87 -13.24 -5.47
CA GLY A 52 4.76 -13.24 -4.30
C GLY A 52 6.20 -13.48 -4.75
N GLY A 53 7.12 -12.75 -4.16
CA GLY A 53 8.55 -12.82 -4.45
C GLY A 53 9.07 -11.51 -5.01
N PRO A 54 10.40 -11.36 -5.18
CA PRO A 54 10.98 -10.09 -5.57
C PRO A 54 10.52 -9.66 -6.96
N HIS A 55 10.27 -8.37 -7.10
CA HIS A 55 9.83 -7.74 -8.34
C HIS A 55 10.94 -6.93 -9.01
N ALA A 56 12.00 -6.54 -8.29
CA ALA A 56 13.02 -5.59 -8.75
C ALA A 56 13.70 -6.04 -10.05
N GLU A 57 14.17 -7.29 -10.14
CA GLU A 57 14.82 -7.81 -11.36
C GLU A 57 13.86 -7.82 -12.57
N VAL A 58 12.61 -8.20 -12.34
CA VAL A 58 11.58 -8.22 -13.39
C VAL A 58 11.25 -6.80 -13.82
N ALA A 59 11.13 -5.86 -12.86
CA ALA A 59 10.88 -4.46 -13.14
C ALA A 59 12.01 -3.84 -13.95
N GLN A 60 13.27 -4.09 -13.58
CA GLN A 60 14.44 -3.64 -14.33
C GLN A 60 14.37 -4.09 -15.78
N HIS A 61 14.18 -5.39 -16.02
CA HIS A 61 14.10 -5.94 -17.38
C HIS A 61 12.95 -5.35 -18.21
N LEU A 62 11.79 -5.09 -17.58
CA LEU A 62 10.66 -4.47 -18.24
C LEU A 62 10.93 -3.01 -18.62
N LEU A 63 11.53 -2.24 -17.70
CA LEU A 63 11.93 -0.86 -17.96
C LEU A 63 12.95 -0.77 -19.11
N GLU A 64 13.93 -1.67 -19.17
CA GLU A 64 14.90 -1.76 -20.27
C GLU A 64 14.23 -1.97 -21.63
N ARG A 65 13.09 -2.65 -21.65
CA ARG A 65 12.25 -2.89 -22.83
C ARG A 65 11.25 -1.77 -23.13
N GLY A 66 11.22 -0.70 -22.35
CA GLY A 66 10.28 0.41 -22.52
C GLY A 66 8.85 0.06 -22.10
N VAL A 67 8.67 -0.74 -21.05
CA VAL A 67 7.39 -1.15 -20.49
C VAL A 67 7.18 -0.51 -19.14
N ALA A 68 6.02 0.12 -18.94
CA ALA A 68 5.64 0.68 -17.65
C ALA A 68 5.33 -0.43 -16.63
N VAL A 69 5.69 -0.22 -15.36
CA VAL A 69 5.56 -1.23 -14.31
C VAL A 69 4.77 -0.71 -13.12
N VAL A 70 3.83 -1.52 -12.62
CA VAL A 70 3.10 -1.30 -11.37
C VAL A 70 3.33 -2.50 -10.46
N SER A 71 3.98 -2.30 -9.33
CA SER A 71 4.33 -3.36 -8.37
C SER A 71 3.49 -3.28 -7.10
N VAL A 72 2.92 -4.41 -6.66
CA VAL A 72 2.21 -4.53 -5.38
C VAL A 72 3.10 -5.08 -4.26
N SER A 73 4.41 -5.14 -4.46
CA SER A 73 5.34 -5.65 -3.44
C SER A 73 5.23 -4.88 -2.13
N ASP A 74 5.19 -5.63 -1.03
CA ASP A 74 5.17 -5.16 0.35
C ASP A 74 6.46 -5.53 1.12
N ASP A 75 7.39 -6.19 0.44
CA ASP A 75 8.70 -6.55 0.99
C ASP A 75 9.64 -5.33 0.97
N LEU A 76 10.24 -5.02 2.13
CA LEU A 76 11.06 -3.82 2.30
C LEU A 76 12.29 -3.79 1.39
N ASP A 77 13.01 -4.91 1.28
CA ASP A 77 14.25 -4.96 0.51
C ASP A 77 13.95 -4.92 -1.00
N ASP A 78 12.88 -5.59 -1.43
CA ASP A 78 12.42 -5.53 -2.82
C ASP A 78 11.95 -4.11 -3.19
N VAL A 79 11.19 -3.44 -2.29
CA VAL A 79 10.75 -2.06 -2.47
C VAL A 79 11.96 -1.11 -2.60
N ARG A 80 12.98 -1.25 -1.76
CA ARG A 80 14.22 -0.46 -1.84
C ARG A 80 14.94 -0.68 -3.17
N SER A 81 15.11 -1.95 -3.55
CA SER A 81 15.74 -2.30 -4.83
C SER A 81 14.98 -1.72 -6.03
N MET A 82 13.64 -1.65 -5.97
CA MET A 82 12.86 -0.99 -7.03
C MET A 82 12.98 0.53 -6.99
N VAL A 83 13.11 1.14 -5.82
CA VAL A 83 13.35 2.60 -5.70
C VAL A 83 14.69 2.98 -6.34
N ASP A 84 15.71 2.13 -6.23
CA ASP A 84 17.03 2.33 -6.83
C ASP A 84 17.01 2.27 -8.39
N LEU A 85 15.89 1.88 -9.00
CA LEU A 85 15.72 1.89 -10.46
C LEU A 85 15.24 3.25 -11.01
N ASP A 86 15.19 4.33 -10.21
CA ASP A 86 14.66 5.63 -10.65
C ASP A 86 15.42 6.21 -11.86
N ASP A 87 16.74 6.18 -11.85
CA ASP A 87 17.56 6.66 -12.97
C ASP A 87 17.31 5.87 -14.26
N LEU A 88 17.17 4.55 -14.14
CA LEU A 88 16.81 3.69 -15.28
C LEU A 88 15.42 4.05 -15.81
N ALA A 89 14.42 4.13 -14.93
CA ALA A 89 13.05 4.46 -15.27
C ALA A 89 12.96 5.84 -15.97
N ARG A 90 13.66 6.85 -15.45
CA ARG A 90 13.78 8.18 -16.05
C ARG A 90 14.45 8.14 -17.41
N SER A 91 15.58 7.44 -17.53
CA SER A 91 16.33 7.35 -18.79
C SER A 91 15.55 6.66 -19.92
N ARG A 92 14.64 5.75 -19.54
CA ARG A 92 13.74 5.06 -20.47
C ARG A 92 12.43 5.79 -20.71
N GLY A 93 12.15 6.87 -19.96
CA GLY A 93 10.88 7.58 -19.99
C GLY A 93 9.68 6.71 -19.52
N MET A 94 9.93 5.66 -18.74
CA MET A 94 8.91 4.72 -18.29
C MET A 94 8.61 4.89 -16.80
N PRO A 95 7.32 4.89 -16.39
CA PRO A 95 6.96 4.91 -14.99
C PRO A 95 7.17 3.54 -14.35
N LEU A 96 7.67 3.56 -13.12
CA LEU A 96 7.71 2.45 -12.18
C LEU A 96 6.94 2.84 -10.91
N VAL A 97 5.75 2.28 -10.70
CA VAL A 97 5.00 2.48 -9.46
C VAL A 97 5.40 1.42 -8.44
N VAL A 98 5.90 1.85 -7.30
CA VAL A 98 6.38 0.98 -6.23
C VAL A 98 5.38 0.95 -5.08
N GLY A 99 5.01 -0.24 -4.64
CA GLY A 99 4.08 -0.42 -3.53
C GLY A 99 2.64 0.00 -3.87
N ALA A 100 2.10 -0.50 -5.00
CA ALA A 100 0.72 -0.20 -5.42
C ALA A 100 -0.32 -1.14 -4.77
N GLY A 101 -0.11 -1.50 -3.52
CA GLY A 101 -0.99 -2.38 -2.74
C GLY A 101 -1.97 -1.63 -1.83
N MET A 102 -2.47 -2.32 -0.82
CA MET A 102 -3.19 -1.68 0.28
C MET A 102 -2.21 -0.99 1.22
N GLU A 103 -1.14 -1.69 1.61
CA GLU A 103 0.03 -1.21 2.31
C GLU A 103 1.26 -2.00 1.80
N PRO A 104 2.23 -1.27 1.25
CA PRO A 104 2.23 0.13 0.86
C PRO A 104 1.29 0.39 -0.34
N GLY A 105 0.85 1.64 -0.49
CA GLY A 105 0.04 2.08 -1.63
C GLY A 105 -1.16 2.94 -1.22
N LEU A 106 -2.32 2.34 -0.97
CA LEU A 106 -3.49 3.09 -0.55
C LEU A 106 -3.20 3.95 0.69
N THR A 107 -2.41 3.46 1.63
CA THR A 107 -1.95 4.22 2.80
C THR A 107 -1.22 5.51 2.42
N GLY A 108 -0.40 5.51 1.38
CA GLY A 108 0.29 6.69 0.88
C GLY A 108 -0.67 7.72 0.26
N LEU A 109 -1.64 7.26 -0.54
CA LEU A 109 -2.69 8.14 -1.10
C LEU A 109 -3.53 8.78 0.00
N LEU A 110 -3.90 8.01 1.03
CA LEU A 110 -4.66 8.52 2.17
C LEU A 110 -3.85 9.52 2.98
N ALA A 111 -2.55 9.26 3.20
CA ALA A 111 -1.66 10.20 3.87
C ALA A 111 -1.58 11.52 3.08
N ARG A 112 -1.39 11.48 1.74
CA ARG A 112 -1.34 12.67 0.90
C ARG A 112 -2.65 13.46 0.94
N MET A 113 -3.78 12.78 0.90
CA MET A 113 -5.10 13.42 1.02
C MET A 113 -5.27 14.14 2.38
N LEU A 114 -4.82 13.53 3.48
CA LEU A 114 -4.92 14.17 4.79
C LEU A 114 -3.93 15.32 4.95
N VAL A 115 -2.67 15.13 4.54
CA VAL A 115 -1.62 16.16 4.60
C VAL A 115 -2.02 17.40 3.79
N SER A 116 -2.72 17.24 2.65
CA SER A 116 -3.19 18.37 1.85
C SER A 116 -4.20 19.30 2.55
N LYS A 117 -4.74 18.88 3.70
CA LYS A 117 -5.66 19.67 4.54
C LYS A 117 -4.94 20.42 5.68
N LEU A 118 -3.63 20.27 5.81
CA LEU A 118 -2.82 20.87 6.86
C LEU A 118 -1.89 21.95 6.29
N ALA A 119 -1.64 23.01 7.04
CA ALA A 119 -0.61 23.98 6.72
C ALA A 119 0.80 23.37 6.91
N ARG A 120 0.96 22.53 7.95
CA ARG A 120 2.16 21.75 8.21
C ARG A 120 1.79 20.39 8.79
N CYS A 121 2.41 19.34 8.28
CA CYS A 121 2.32 18.00 8.84
C CYS A 121 3.60 17.66 9.60
N ASP A 122 3.50 17.29 10.86
CA ASP A 122 4.62 16.93 11.71
C ASP A 122 4.76 15.40 11.84
N GLU A 123 3.63 14.67 11.86
CA GLU A 123 3.65 13.22 12.09
C GLU A 123 2.69 12.48 11.15
N ILE A 124 3.11 11.30 10.67
CA ILE A 124 2.29 10.34 9.93
C ILE A 124 2.36 8.98 10.62
N HIS A 125 1.21 8.44 11.01
CA HIS A 125 1.10 7.14 11.66
C HIS A 125 0.19 6.22 10.89
N LEU A 126 0.69 5.03 10.59
CA LEU A 126 -0.06 3.98 9.89
C LEU A 126 -0.34 2.80 10.83
N ALA A 127 -1.54 2.27 10.75
CA ALA A 127 -1.86 0.96 11.32
C ALA A 127 -2.61 0.12 10.29
N ILE A 128 -2.29 -1.19 10.28
CA ILE A 128 -2.81 -2.14 9.30
C ILE A 128 -3.36 -3.37 10.00
N HIS A 129 -4.48 -3.87 9.50
CA HIS A 129 -5.08 -5.12 9.93
C HIS A 129 -5.38 -6.01 8.72
N GLY A 130 -5.17 -7.33 8.88
CA GLY A 130 -5.54 -8.33 7.90
C GLY A 130 -4.51 -8.55 6.79
N THR A 131 -4.74 -9.56 5.95
CA THR A 131 -3.87 -9.98 4.85
C THR A 131 -4.67 -10.38 3.62
N ALA A 132 -4.10 -10.18 2.42
CA ALA A 132 -4.77 -10.49 1.16
C ALA A 132 -4.85 -11.98 0.86
N GLY A 133 -3.80 -12.72 1.15
CA GLY A 133 -3.70 -14.13 0.84
C GLY A 133 -2.38 -14.72 1.35
N PRO A 134 -2.04 -15.97 0.97
CA PRO A 134 -0.93 -16.68 1.59
C PRO A 134 0.44 -16.00 1.51
N SER A 135 0.77 -15.32 0.42
CA SER A 135 2.05 -14.59 0.30
C SER A 135 2.10 -13.40 1.25
N CYS A 136 1.07 -12.57 1.24
CA CYS A 136 0.93 -11.41 2.12
C CYS A 136 0.94 -11.85 3.60
N ALA A 137 0.21 -12.93 3.94
CA ALA A 137 0.18 -13.45 5.31
C ALA A 137 1.58 -13.89 5.79
N ARG A 138 2.34 -14.57 4.94
CA ARG A 138 3.73 -14.94 5.26
C ARG A 138 4.65 -13.72 5.40
N GLN A 139 4.45 -12.69 4.58
CA GLN A 139 5.22 -11.45 4.68
C GLN A 139 4.91 -10.71 5.99
N HIS A 140 3.63 -10.54 6.33
CA HIS A 140 3.23 -9.93 7.61
C HIS A 140 3.75 -10.69 8.82
N HIS A 141 3.74 -12.04 8.77
CA HIS A 141 4.32 -12.86 9.83
C HIS A 141 5.84 -12.62 9.96
N ARG A 142 6.56 -12.55 8.84
CA ARG A 142 8.01 -12.23 8.84
C ARG A 142 8.28 -10.81 9.33
N ALA A 143 7.43 -9.85 8.98
CA ALA A 143 7.58 -8.45 9.38
C ALA A 143 7.53 -8.22 10.90
N LEU A 144 6.99 -9.18 11.67
CA LEU A 144 6.97 -9.13 13.14
C LEU A 144 8.29 -9.61 13.79
N ARG A 145 9.25 -10.09 12.99
CA ARG A 145 10.59 -10.48 13.46
C ARG A 145 11.63 -9.46 13.00
N GLY A 146 12.76 -9.43 13.65
CA GLY A 146 13.87 -8.55 13.25
C GLY A 146 13.68 -7.12 13.75
N ARG A 147 13.82 -6.15 12.89
CA ARG A 147 13.79 -4.72 13.24
C ARG A 147 12.74 -3.98 12.41
N ALA A 148 11.83 -3.35 13.11
CA ALA A 148 10.90 -2.41 12.49
C ALA A 148 11.64 -1.16 12.00
N ILE A 149 11.05 -0.47 11.03
CA ILE A 149 11.57 0.80 10.52
C ILE A 149 10.60 1.91 10.85
N GLY A 150 11.14 3.04 11.27
CA GLY A 150 10.44 4.29 11.46
C GLY A 150 11.38 5.47 11.30
N PHE A 151 10.81 6.64 11.16
CA PHE A 151 11.55 7.91 11.10
C PHE A 151 11.12 8.78 12.28
N HIS A 152 12.06 9.41 12.97
CA HIS A 152 11.77 10.20 14.16
C HIS A 152 12.84 11.28 14.36
N ASP A 153 12.40 12.54 14.41
CA ASP A 153 13.24 13.71 14.63
C ASP A 153 14.45 13.78 13.67
N GLY A 154 14.22 13.52 12.39
CA GLY A 154 15.25 13.57 11.37
C GLY A 154 16.11 12.30 11.24
N GLU A 155 15.87 11.27 12.04
CA GLU A 155 16.68 10.05 12.08
C GLU A 155 15.85 8.77 11.83
N TRP A 156 16.48 7.82 11.16
CA TRP A 156 15.93 6.49 11.01
C TRP A 156 16.08 5.70 12.32
N VAL A 157 14.97 5.21 12.83
CA VAL A 157 14.93 4.36 14.03
C VAL A 157 14.58 2.93 13.67
N GLN A 158 15.27 1.98 14.31
CA GLN A 158 15.09 0.54 14.06
C GLN A 158 14.82 -0.22 15.38
N PRO A 159 13.66 0.00 16.02
CA PRO A 159 13.30 -0.75 17.21
C PRO A 159 13.01 -2.21 16.90
N PRO A 160 13.04 -3.12 17.90
CA PRO A 160 12.64 -4.51 17.69
C PRO A 160 11.23 -4.61 17.12
N ALA A 161 11.04 -5.40 16.06
CA ALA A 161 9.73 -5.73 15.54
C ALA A 161 8.92 -6.55 16.58
N GLY A 162 7.60 -6.47 16.54
CA GLY A 162 6.72 -7.05 17.56
C GLY A 162 6.73 -6.31 18.89
N SER A 163 7.45 -5.17 19.01
CA SER A 163 7.46 -4.30 20.19
C SER A 163 6.47 -3.13 20.07
N GLY A 164 6.37 -2.31 21.13
CA GLY A 164 5.61 -1.07 21.11
C GLY A 164 4.12 -1.30 20.86
N ARG A 165 3.48 -2.12 21.71
CA ARG A 165 2.04 -2.37 21.68
C ARG A 165 1.25 -1.07 21.73
N GLU A 166 0.28 -0.92 20.85
CA GLU A 166 -0.65 0.19 20.80
C GLU A 166 -2.03 -0.32 20.39
N LEU A 167 -3.07 0.11 21.08
CA LEU A 167 -4.44 -0.20 20.68
C LEU A 167 -4.86 0.75 19.57
N CYS A 168 -4.99 0.21 18.36
CA CYS A 168 -5.43 0.97 17.19
C CYS A 168 -6.91 0.69 16.91
N TRP A 169 -7.70 1.74 16.75
CA TRP A 169 -9.08 1.65 16.33
C TRP A 169 -9.16 1.76 14.81
N PHE A 170 -9.67 0.72 14.18
CA PHE A 170 -9.94 0.67 12.75
C PHE A 170 -11.42 0.97 12.47
N PRO A 171 -11.77 1.35 11.23
CA PRO A 171 -13.16 1.47 10.82
C PRO A 171 -13.95 0.19 11.02
N GLU A 172 -15.26 0.34 11.28
CA GLU A 172 -16.18 -0.81 11.34
C GLU A 172 -16.24 -1.56 9.98
N PRO A 173 -16.35 -2.87 9.97
CA PRO A 173 -16.64 -3.76 11.11
C PRO A 173 -15.41 -4.31 11.85
N VAL A 174 -14.20 -3.78 11.60
CA VAL A 174 -12.96 -4.30 12.18
C VAL A 174 -12.81 -3.90 13.64
N GLY A 175 -12.92 -2.60 13.97
CA GLY A 175 -12.84 -2.12 15.34
C GLY A 175 -11.42 -2.13 15.95
N PRO A 176 -11.26 -2.34 17.27
CA PRO A 176 -9.99 -2.20 17.96
C PRO A 176 -9.11 -3.44 17.86
N TYR A 177 -7.81 -3.24 17.60
CA TYR A 177 -6.81 -4.28 17.63
C TYR A 177 -5.50 -3.80 18.26
N ASP A 178 -4.83 -4.71 18.95
CA ASP A 178 -3.44 -4.50 19.36
C ASP A 178 -2.53 -4.51 18.14
N CYS A 179 -1.83 -3.40 17.93
CA CYS A 179 -0.88 -3.22 16.86
C CYS A 179 0.54 -3.10 17.39
N TYR A 180 1.50 -3.57 16.62
CA TYR A 180 2.90 -3.65 16.97
C TYR A 180 3.77 -3.09 15.86
N ARG A 181 4.92 -2.56 16.19
CA ARG A 181 5.95 -2.18 15.21
C ARG A 181 6.33 -3.38 14.37
N ALA A 182 6.48 -3.18 13.08
CA ALA A 182 6.82 -4.23 12.13
C ALA A 182 7.76 -3.69 11.05
N GLU A 183 8.47 -4.59 10.38
CA GLU A 183 9.29 -4.26 9.23
C GLU A 183 8.39 -4.06 8.01
N LEU A 184 8.00 -2.81 7.77
CA LEU A 184 7.09 -2.41 6.70
C LEU A 184 7.79 -1.42 5.77
N ALA A 185 7.44 -1.45 4.49
CA ALA A 185 8.06 -0.58 3.48
C ALA A 185 7.52 0.85 3.50
N SER A 186 6.31 1.07 3.99
CA SER A 186 5.68 2.41 3.97
C SER A 186 6.48 3.52 4.63
N PRO A 187 7.16 3.35 5.77
CA PRO A 187 7.96 4.45 6.32
C PRO A 187 9.02 4.97 5.35
N THR A 188 9.67 4.08 4.60
CA THR A 188 10.66 4.48 3.58
C THR A 188 10.00 5.26 2.44
N LEU A 189 8.89 4.77 1.90
CA LEU A 189 8.18 5.42 0.80
C LEU A 189 7.57 6.77 1.23
N LEU A 190 7.01 6.84 2.44
CA LEU A 190 6.44 8.08 2.97
C LEU A 190 7.49 9.14 3.30
N ASN A 191 8.65 8.76 3.82
CA ASN A 191 9.72 9.72 4.07
C ASN A 191 10.20 10.40 2.78
N HIS A 192 10.30 9.65 1.67
CA HIS A 192 10.57 10.24 0.36
C HIS A 192 9.46 11.19 -0.11
N ALA A 193 8.21 10.82 0.11
CA ALA A 193 7.06 11.61 -0.34
C ALA A 193 6.81 12.84 0.55
N PHE A 194 7.22 12.80 1.81
CA PHE A 194 7.00 13.83 2.82
C PHE A 194 8.32 14.12 3.58
N PRO A 195 9.30 14.75 2.93
CA PRO A 195 10.64 14.96 3.51
C PRO A 195 10.64 15.87 4.73
N ASP A 196 9.64 16.75 4.87
CA ASP A 196 9.53 17.72 5.97
C ASP A 196 8.77 17.17 7.20
N VAL A 197 8.38 15.89 7.19
CA VAL A 197 7.67 15.28 8.31
C VAL A 197 8.66 14.74 9.33
N ASP A 198 8.50 15.17 10.58
CA ASP A 198 9.43 14.85 11.69
C ASP A 198 9.29 13.40 12.16
N ARG A 199 8.10 12.79 12.01
CA ARG A 199 7.84 11.43 12.49
C ARG A 199 6.96 10.60 11.54
N ILE A 200 7.45 9.41 11.19
CA ILE A 200 6.71 8.42 10.41
C ILE A 200 6.80 7.07 11.10
N SER A 201 5.66 6.47 11.40
CA SER A 201 5.58 5.14 12.00
C SER A 201 4.52 4.26 11.34
N ALA A 202 4.79 2.97 11.28
CA ALA A 202 3.86 1.98 10.78
C ALA A 202 3.77 0.79 11.76
N ARG A 203 2.56 0.25 11.90
CA ARG A 203 2.26 -0.87 12.78
C ARG A 203 1.36 -1.87 12.08
N VAL A 204 1.46 -3.11 12.47
CA VAL A 204 0.56 -4.19 12.03
C VAL A 204 -0.15 -4.79 13.23
N SER A 205 -1.43 -5.10 13.06
CA SER A 205 -2.15 -5.85 14.08
C SER A 205 -1.62 -7.28 14.17
N ALA A 206 -1.40 -7.75 15.38
CA ALA A 206 -0.98 -9.12 15.63
C ALA A 206 -1.53 -9.61 16.96
N ASN A 207 -1.86 -10.89 17.02
CA ASN A 207 -2.16 -11.51 18.29
C ASN A 207 -0.87 -11.91 19.03
N ARG A 208 -1.00 -12.26 20.29
CA ARG A 208 0.12 -12.65 21.13
C ARG A 208 0.88 -13.87 20.59
N ARG A 209 0.16 -14.83 20.01
CA ARG A 209 0.75 -16.05 19.43
C ARG A 209 1.61 -15.70 18.22
N ASP A 210 1.06 -14.95 17.26
CA ASP A 210 1.77 -14.59 16.03
C ASP A 210 3.07 -13.84 16.34
N ARG A 211 3.02 -12.92 17.31
CA ARG A 211 4.19 -12.17 17.75
C ARG A 211 5.26 -13.05 18.41
N LEU A 212 4.86 -14.00 19.29
CA LEU A 212 5.80 -14.88 19.96
C LEU A 212 6.38 -15.96 19.02
N THR A 213 5.68 -16.30 17.95
CA THR A 213 6.11 -17.32 16.98
C THR A 213 6.62 -16.72 15.66
N ALA A 214 6.79 -15.40 15.57
CA ALA A 214 7.22 -14.72 14.35
C ALA A 214 8.58 -15.20 13.81
N TRP A 215 9.44 -15.74 14.66
CA TRP A 215 10.73 -16.33 14.30
C TRP A 215 10.62 -17.78 13.80
N LEU A 216 9.47 -18.44 13.97
CA LEU A 216 9.17 -19.78 13.45
C LEU A 216 8.45 -19.66 12.09
N PRO A 217 8.40 -20.72 11.28
CA PRO A 217 7.44 -20.82 10.19
C PRO A 217 6.01 -20.67 10.72
N MET A 218 5.10 -20.16 9.88
CA MET A 218 3.70 -20.06 10.27
C MET A 218 3.15 -21.44 10.71
N LEU A 219 2.64 -21.51 11.93
CA LEU A 219 2.15 -22.75 12.53
C LEU A 219 0.78 -23.19 11.99
N SER A 220 0.06 -22.30 11.34
CA SER A 220 -1.22 -22.58 10.70
C SER A 220 -1.20 -22.09 9.26
N PRO A 221 -1.76 -22.84 8.31
CA PRO A 221 -1.82 -22.38 6.93
C PRO A 221 -2.66 -21.09 6.85
N PRO A 222 -2.18 -20.08 6.13
CA PRO A 222 -2.93 -18.84 5.96
C PRO A 222 -4.19 -19.06 5.13
N HIS A 223 -5.21 -18.25 5.39
CA HIS A 223 -6.45 -18.29 4.60
C HIS A 223 -6.16 -18.02 3.12
N ARG A 224 -6.82 -18.77 2.23
CA ARG A 224 -6.54 -18.71 0.78
C ARG A 224 -6.84 -17.36 0.16
N GLU A 225 -7.90 -16.70 0.59
CA GLU A 225 -8.37 -15.42 0.05
C GLU A 225 -8.14 -14.24 0.99
N GLY A 226 -7.53 -14.48 2.16
CA GLY A 226 -7.44 -13.49 3.21
C GLY A 226 -8.80 -13.22 3.86
N GLY A 227 -8.96 -12.04 4.44
CA GLY A 227 -10.20 -11.63 5.12
C GLY A 227 -10.46 -10.14 4.97
N VAL A 228 -11.47 -9.65 5.68
CA VAL A 228 -11.66 -8.23 5.89
C VAL A 228 -10.45 -7.71 6.65
N GLY A 229 -9.80 -6.74 6.06
CA GLY A 229 -8.72 -6.01 6.69
C GLY A 229 -9.08 -4.55 6.83
N ALA A 230 -8.17 -3.79 7.38
CA ALA A 230 -8.35 -2.36 7.51
C ALA A 230 -7.00 -1.64 7.48
N VAL A 231 -7.04 -0.40 7.07
CA VAL A 231 -5.96 0.55 7.31
C VAL A 231 -6.50 1.74 8.10
N ARG A 232 -5.64 2.31 8.90
CA ARG A 232 -5.83 3.57 9.60
C ARG A 232 -4.63 4.44 9.32
N VAL A 233 -4.89 5.60 8.79
CA VAL A 233 -3.87 6.64 8.54
C VAL A 233 -4.23 7.83 9.42
N GLU A 234 -3.29 8.23 10.26
CA GLU A 234 -3.39 9.41 11.11
C GLU A 234 -2.28 10.37 10.76
N VAL A 235 -2.64 11.63 10.58
CA VAL A 235 -1.68 12.72 10.45
C VAL A 235 -1.89 13.74 11.56
N ARG A 236 -0.79 14.30 12.05
CA ARG A 236 -0.79 15.35 13.05
C ARG A 236 0.01 16.54 12.55
N GLY A 237 -0.47 17.72 12.83
CA GLY A 237 0.18 18.94 12.38
C GLY A 237 -0.54 20.18 12.83
N THR A 238 -0.47 21.25 12.03
CA THR A 238 -1.16 22.50 12.26
C THR A 238 -2.03 22.87 11.07
N ASP A 239 -3.16 23.51 11.33
CA ASP A 239 -3.99 24.13 10.30
C ASP A 239 -3.47 25.54 9.93
N ASP A 240 -4.19 26.21 9.01
CA ASP A 240 -3.86 27.58 8.56
C ASP A 240 -3.96 28.64 9.68
N ALA A 241 -4.71 28.34 10.75
CA ALA A 241 -4.80 29.20 11.93
C ALA A 241 -3.71 28.92 12.97
N GLY A 242 -2.83 27.94 12.73
CA GLY A 242 -1.77 27.50 13.64
C GLY A 242 -2.27 26.59 14.78
N ALA A 243 -3.52 26.14 14.75
CA ALA A 243 -4.04 25.21 15.75
C ALA A 243 -3.56 23.78 15.48
N ARG A 244 -3.28 23.03 16.58
CA ARG A 244 -2.90 21.62 16.48
C ARG A 244 -4.09 20.78 16.04
N VAL A 245 -3.91 20.02 14.97
CA VAL A 245 -4.95 19.18 14.37
C VAL A 245 -4.46 17.74 14.26
N THR A 246 -5.36 16.80 14.53
CA THR A 246 -5.20 15.38 14.23
C THR A 246 -6.32 14.96 13.29
N SER A 247 -5.96 14.44 12.13
CA SER A 247 -6.91 13.94 11.14
C SER A 247 -6.70 12.45 10.92
N ILE A 248 -7.80 11.69 10.87
CA ILE A 248 -7.76 10.24 10.74
C ILE A 248 -8.70 9.80 9.63
N VAL A 249 -8.20 8.93 8.76
CA VAL A 249 -8.98 8.25 7.74
C VAL A 249 -8.62 6.78 7.71
N GLY A 250 -9.54 5.94 7.30
CA GLY A 250 -9.27 4.53 7.11
C GLY A 250 -10.24 3.87 6.13
N ILE A 251 -10.00 2.62 5.91
CA ILE A 251 -10.90 1.71 5.20
C ILE A 251 -11.06 0.42 5.99
N ALA A 252 -12.20 -0.24 5.83
CA ALA A 252 -12.39 -1.64 6.18
C ALA A 252 -12.93 -2.36 4.96
N GLU A 253 -12.12 -3.24 4.36
CA GLU A 253 -12.43 -3.93 3.11
C GLU A 253 -11.62 -5.23 3.02
N LEU A 254 -12.02 -6.16 2.16
CA LEU A 254 -11.15 -7.30 1.82
C LEU A 254 -9.79 -6.77 1.33
N VAL A 255 -8.70 -7.20 2.00
CA VAL A 255 -7.35 -6.70 1.68
C VAL A 255 -7.02 -6.86 0.19
N GLY A 256 -7.39 -8.01 -0.40
CA GLY A 256 -7.20 -8.24 -1.83
C GLY A 256 -8.02 -7.31 -2.73
N THR A 257 -9.19 -6.83 -2.25
CA THR A 257 -10.00 -5.82 -2.93
C THR A 257 -9.30 -4.46 -2.92
N ALA A 258 -8.88 -3.99 -1.75
CA ALA A 258 -8.18 -2.72 -1.61
C ALA A 258 -6.87 -2.70 -2.41
N ALA A 259 -6.05 -3.75 -2.27
CA ALA A 259 -4.78 -3.86 -3.01
C ALA A 259 -4.99 -3.88 -4.54
N SER A 260 -5.97 -4.67 -5.02
CA SER A 260 -6.24 -4.73 -6.47
C SER A 260 -6.83 -3.42 -7.02
N ALA A 261 -7.65 -2.72 -6.24
CA ALA A 261 -8.19 -1.42 -6.64
C ALA A 261 -7.08 -0.38 -6.79
N THR A 262 -6.15 -0.33 -5.83
CA THR A 262 -4.99 0.57 -5.88
C THR A 262 -4.09 0.25 -7.08
N ALA A 263 -3.73 -1.01 -7.28
CA ALA A 263 -2.91 -1.43 -8.42
C ALA A 263 -3.60 -1.11 -9.76
N SER A 264 -4.91 -1.32 -9.85
CA SER A 264 -5.68 -0.98 -11.05
C SER A 264 -5.74 0.52 -11.31
N ALA A 265 -5.88 1.35 -10.27
CA ALA A 265 -5.88 2.79 -10.40
C ALA A 265 -4.54 3.30 -10.99
N PHE A 266 -3.42 2.82 -10.45
CA PHE A 266 -2.10 3.16 -11.01
C PHE A 266 -1.88 2.62 -12.42
N ALA A 267 -2.37 1.41 -12.74
CA ALA A 267 -2.28 0.87 -14.09
C ALA A 267 -3.07 1.73 -15.09
N VAL A 268 -4.22 2.27 -14.70
CA VAL A 268 -5.00 3.23 -15.51
C VAL A 268 -4.18 4.49 -15.76
N GLU A 269 -3.57 5.09 -14.74
CA GLU A 269 -2.73 6.29 -14.88
C GLU A 269 -1.53 6.04 -15.81
N ALA A 270 -0.89 4.87 -15.70
CA ALA A 270 0.21 4.49 -16.58
C ALA A 270 -0.23 4.34 -18.05
N VAL A 271 -1.35 3.64 -18.30
CA VAL A 271 -1.90 3.47 -19.65
C VAL A 271 -2.32 4.80 -20.27
N MET A 272 -2.85 5.71 -19.47
CA MET A 272 -3.29 7.04 -19.91
C MET A 272 -2.12 8.02 -20.11
N GLY A 273 -0.87 7.60 -19.85
CA GLY A 273 0.32 8.44 -19.97
C GLY A 273 0.35 9.61 -18.98
N ARG A 274 -0.30 9.46 -17.81
CA ARG A 274 -0.35 10.50 -16.77
C ARG A 274 0.77 10.39 -15.74
N LEU A 275 1.57 9.34 -15.82
CA LEU A 275 2.77 9.15 -15.02
C LEU A 275 4.00 9.47 -15.87
N SER A 276 4.87 10.35 -15.36
CA SER A 276 6.16 10.64 -15.99
C SER A 276 7.12 9.44 -15.87
N GLY A 277 8.20 9.44 -16.66
CA GLY A 277 9.30 8.50 -16.45
C GLY A 277 9.95 8.69 -15.08
N GLY A 278 10.18 7.60 -14.37
CA GLY A 278 10.76 7.55 -13.04
C GLY A 278 9.97 6.69 -12.05
N VAL A 279 10.46 6.60 -10.83
CA VAL A 279 9.80 5.88 -9.74
C VAL A 279 8.71 6.76 -9.13
N HIS A 280 7.51 6.20 -8.97
CA HIS A 280 6.36 6.80 -8.32
C HIS A 280 5.98 6.05 -7.04
N ARG A 281 5.73 6.79 -5.97
CA ARG A 281 5.25 6.32 -4.68
C ARG A 281 3.88 6.90 -4.43
N ALA A 282 2.97 6.16 -3.86
CA ALA A 282 1.57 6.58 -3.70
C ALA A 282 1.37 7.91 -2.93
N GLY A 283 2.36 8.34 -2.16
CA GLY A 283 2.36 9.62 -1.45
C GLY A 283 2.97 10.79 -2.22
N ASP A 284 3.50 10.61 -3.43
CA ASP A 284 4.21 11.66 -4.17
C ASP A 284 3.28 12.82 -4.53
N ALA A 285 3.80 14.06 -4.40
CA ALA A 285 3.04 15.27 -4.66
C ALA A 285 2.70 15.47 -6.15
N SER A 286 3.45 14.82 -7.04
CA SER A 286 3.25 14.88 -8.49
C SER A 286 2.05 14.06 -8.98
N LEU A 287 1.47 13.21 -8.14
CA LEU A 287 0.35 12.35 -8.49
C LEU A 287 -0.99 13.07 -8.34
N ASP A 288 -1.94 12.78 -9.22
CA ASP A 288 -3.35 13.13 -9.00
C ASP A 288 -3.95 12.20 -7.94
N THR A 289 -3.65 12.49 -6.67
CA THR A 289 -4.11 11.71 -5.52
C THR A 289 -5.63 11.56 -5.49
N PHE A 290 -6.37 12.63 -5.80
CA PHE A 290 -7.83 12.59 -5.76
C PHE A 290 -8.43 11.80 -6.94
N GLY A 291 -7.82 11.87 -8.12
CA GLY A 291 -8.18 11.04 -9.26
C GLY A 291 -7.93 9.55 -8.99
N LEU A 292 -6.77 9.21 -8.41
CA LEU A 292 -6.44 7.85 -7.99
C LEU A 292 -7.44 7.33 -6.94
N LEU A 293 -7.73 8.10 -5.88
CA LEU A 293 -8.70 7.73 -4.84
C LEU A 293 -10.12 7.61 -5.40
N ARG A 294 -10.50 8.43 -6.39
CA ARG A 294 -11.78 8.30 -7.08
C ARG A 294 -11.86 6.96 -7.82
N THR A 295 -10.83 6.58 -8.55
CA THR A 295 -10.76 5.28 -9.24
C THR A 295 -10.80 4.13 -8.24
N VAL A 296 -10.06 4.21 -7.14
CA VAL A 296 -10.09 3.22 -6.05
C VAL A 296 -11.51 3.10 -5.47
N SER A 297 -12.22 4.21 -5.30
CA SER A 297 -13.60 4.22 -4.81
C SER A 297 -14.58 3.62 -5.82
N GLN A 298 -14.44 3.92 -7.11
CA GLN A 298 -15.24 3.30 -8.20
C GLN A 298 -15.05 1.78 -8.25
N LEU A 299 -13.86 1.30 -7.86
CA LEU A 299 -13.54 -0.12 -7.74
C LEU A 299 -14.00 -0.74 -6.40
N GLY A 300 -14.83 -0.05 -5.63
CA GLY A 300 -15.57 -0.57 -4.49
C GLY A 300 -14.92 -0.37 -3.12
N VAL A 301 -13.83 0.39 -3.02
CA VAL A 301 -13.20 0.71 -1.73
C VAL A 301 -13.83 1.97 -1.15
N ARG A 302 -14.34 1.89 0.08
CA ARG A 302 -14.98 3.02 0.76
C ARG A 302 -14.05 3.62 1.81
N LEU A 303 -13.78 4.92 1.67
CA LEU A 303 -13.03 5.67 2.67
C LEU A 303 -13.97 6.10 3.80
N GLN A 304 -13.44 6.04 5.03
CA GLN A 304 -14.16 6.43 6.23
C GLN A 304 -13.28 7.40 7.04
N GLU A 305 -13.72 8.63 7.17
CA GLU A 305 -13.14 9.56 8.14
C GLU A 305 -13.73 9.25 9.51
N PHE A 306 -12.90 9.15 10.53
CA PHE A 306 -13.34 8.83 11.89
C PHE A 306 -12.39 9.41 12.94
N THR A 307 -12.90 9.56 14.16
CA THR A 307 -12.13 10.17 15.27
C THR A 307 -11.10 9.22 15.88
N GLY A 308 -11.08 7.96 15.48
CA GLY A 308 -10.23 6.93 16.10
C GLY A 308 -10.72 6.45 17.48
N VAL A 309 -11.89 6.89 17.91
CA VAL A 309 -12.55 6.50 19.17
C VAL A 309 -13.96 6.00 18.84
N PRO A 310 -14.44 4.90 19.44
CA PRO A 310 -15.78 4.40 19.16
C PRO A 310 -16.83 5.42 19.57
N SER A 311 -17.85 5.58 18.74
CA SER A 311 -18.99 6.47 19.01
C SER A 311 -20.00 5.84 20.00
N THR A 312 -19.55 5.32 21.12
CA THR A 312 -20.41 4.78 22.18
C THR A 312 -21.26 5.83 22.92
N GLN A 313 -21.14 7.12 22.55
CA GLN A 313 -21.88 8.20 23.21
C GLN A 313 -23.15 8.68 22.49
N ARG A 314 -23.69 7.95 21.53
CA ARG A 314 -24.96 8.34 20.88
C ARG A 314 -26.22 7.64 21.38
N ILE A 315 -26.18 7.04 22.56
CA ILE A 315 -27.37 6.38 23.16
C ILE A 315 -27.80 7.07 24.48
N SER A 316 -27.64 8.36 24.59
CA SER A 316 -28.24 9.07 25.72
C SER A 316 -28.62 10.49 25.37
N ALA A 317 -29.53 10.64 24.44
CA ALA A 317 -30.29 11.86 24.28
C ALA A 317 -31.61 11.53 23.59
N ASN A 318 -32.52 10.94 24.33
CA ASN A 318 -33.93 11.23 24.12
C ASN A 318 -34.63 11.25 25.48
N PRO A 319 -35.30 12.34 25.82
CA PRO A 319 -36.05 12.47 27.06
C PRO A 319 -37.30 11.60 27.08
#